data_d7a5723de36e80d77547cf46715485e2
#
_entry.id   d7a5723de36e80d77547cf46715485e2
#
_cell.length_a   1.000
_cell.length_b   1.000
_cell.length_c   1.000
_cell.angle_alpha   90.00
_cell.angle_beta   90.00
_cell.angle_gamma   90.00
#
_symmetry.space_group_name_H-M   'P 1'
#
loop_
_entity.id
_entity.type
_entity.pdbx_description
1 polymer ?
#
loop_
_entity_poly.entity_id
_entity_poly.type
_entity_poly.pdbx_seq_one_letter_code
_entity_poly.pdbx_strand_id
1 'polypeptide(L)'
;MPKLTCEISYALKEALKKQSTSTGDSIDHLVSTALSSFFEVPLHTLFQVSTSGALVQGIYQRAVSSKVLLDYGDFGLGTFVDLDGEMVVLDGVVYQVRSDGRVARITGDVGTPFAVVVHFHADREEVVESAPSYEALTKTCDRYRESNNLFYAFRIDGCFTHIHTRAMKAAPDGLPLAKAAATQPEFDFQDVEGTLVGMWAPQFSSALNVAGYHFHFLSHDRTQGGHLLACSGNNLRIKIQTLNDFHLSLPESEEYLKADLSLDPSKDLAYAEQIHKKEDV
;
A
#
# COMPACT_ATOMS: atom_id res chain seq x y z
N MET A 1 -15.46 11.49 10.01
CA MET A 1 -16.02 11.48 8.63
C MET A 1 -16.87 12.72 8.40
N PRO A 2 -16.80 13.37 7.22
CA PRO A 2 -17.72 14.44 6.88
C PRO A 2 -19.15 13.93 6.89
N LYS A 3 -20.09 14.73 7.39
CA LYS A 3 -21.50 14.36 7.49
C LYS A 3 -22.31 15.15 6.46
N LEU A 4 -23.06 14.44 5.63
CA LEU A 4 -24.04 15.01 4.71
C LEU A 4 -25.44 14.83 5.28
N THR A 5 -26.23 15.90 5.28
CA THR A 5 -27.66 15.85 5.65
C THR A 5 -28.49 16.34 4.50
N CYS A 6 -29.48 15.58 4.06
CA CYS A 6 -30.39 15.96 3.00
C CYS A 6 -31.82 15.49 3.31
N GLU A 7 -32.82 16.15 2.71
CA GLU A 7 -34.20 15.68 2.72
C GLU A 7 -34.43 14.73 1.55
N ILE A 8 -35.04 13.60 1.79
CA ILE A 8 -35.37 12.59 0.78
C ILE A 8 -36.87 12.29 0.79
N SER A 9 -37.40 11.80 -0.34
CA SER A 9 -38.81 11.40 -0.42
C SER A 9 -39.11 10.23 0.51
N TYR A 10 -40.39 10.11 0.94
CA TYR A 10 -40.84 8.99 1.76
C TYR A 10 -40.61 7.63 1.07
N ALA A 11 -40.84 7.58 -0.26
CA ALA A 11 -40.61 6.37 -1.06
C ALA A 11 -39.13 5.93 -1.04
N LEU A 12 -38.21 6.86 -1.17
CA LEU A 12 -36.77 6.56 -1.11
C LEU A 12 -36.33 6.10 0.28
N LYS A 13 -36.88 6.72 1.34
CA LYS A 13 -36.62 6.30 2.73
C LYS A 13 -37.08 4.85 2.99
N GLU A 14 -38.25 4.49 2.51
CA GLU A 14 -38.77 3.11 2.65
C GLU A 14 -37.97 2.11 1.80
N ALA A 15 -37.54 2.50 0.59
CA ALA A 15 -36.67 1.67 -0.23
C ALA A 15 -35.32 1.39 0.45
N LEU A 16 -34.67 2.41 1.04
CA LEU A 16 -33.43 2.26 1.80
C LEU A 16 -33.60 1.33 3.00
N LYS A 17 -34.66 1.49 3.77
CA LYS A 17 -34.96 0.59 4.90
C LYS A 17 -35.16 -0.86 4.46
N LYS A 18 -35.94 -1.07 3.40
CA LYS A 18 -36.20 -2.40 2.85
C LYS A 18 -34.89 -3.03 2.39
N GLN A 19 -34.04 -2.29 1.68
CA GLN A 19 -32.72 -2.78 1.22
C GLN A 19 -31.84 -3.12 2.42
N SER A 20 -31.71 -2.21 3.40
CA SER A 20 -30.94 -2.43 4.63
C SER A 20 -31.37 -3.70 5.36
N THR A 21 -32.69 -3.93 5.48
CA THR A 21 -33.22 -5.14 6.12
C THR A 21 -32.90 -6.40 5.33
N SER A 22 -32.90 -6.34 3.99
CA SER A 22 -32.67 -7.50 3.13
C SER A 22 -31.21 -7.89 2.99
N THR A 23 -30.29 -6.90 3.01
CA THR A 23 -28.84 -7.13 2.84
C THR A 23 -28.07 -7.17 4.15
N GLY A 24 -28.61 -6.58 5.21
CA GLY A 24 -27.89 -6.36 6.48
C GLY A 24 -27.00 -5.10 6.47
N ASP A 25 -26.90 -4.38 5.36
CA ASP A 25 -26.06 -3.19 5.24
C ASP A 25 -26.69 -2.00 6.00
N SER A 26 -25.86 -1.12 6.54
CA SER A 26 -26.34 0.13 7.12
C SER A 26 -26.89 1.07 6.03
N ILE A 27 -27.82 1.96 6.41
CA ILE A 27 -28.34 2.97 5.48
C ILE A 27 -27.21 3.88 4.99
N ASP A 28 -26.24 4.23 5.85
CA ASP A 28 -25.09 5.05 5.49
C ASP A 28 -24.23 4.37 4.42
N HIS A 29 -24.00 3.04 4.56
CA HIS A 29 -23.28 2.27 3.55
C HIS A 29 -24.02 2.26 2.21
N LEU A 30 -25.33 1.98 2.21
CA LEU A 30 -26.15 1.97 0.99
C LEU A 30 -26.15 3.33 0.27
N VAL A 31 -26.25 4.42 1.03
CA VAL A 31 -26.22 5.78 0.48
C VAL A 31 -24.83 6.10 -0.08
N SER A 32 -23.77 5.79 0.66
CA SER A 32 -22.39 6.02 0.21
C SER A 32 -22.09 5.22 -1.07
N THR A 33 -22.48 3.95 -1.12
CA THR A 33 -22.31 3.10 -2.30
C THR A 33 -23.08 3.65 -3.51
N ALA A 34 -24.33 4.08 -3.32
CA ALA A 34 -25.14 4.65 -4.41
C ALA A 34 -24.53 5.94 -4.94
N LEU A 35 -24.07 6.85 -4.07
CA LEU A 35 -23.43 8.09 -4.47
C LEU A 35 -22.08 7.85 -5.14
N SER A 36 -21.28 6.93 -4.61
CA SER A 36 -20.02 6.50 -5.21
C SER A 36 -20.21 5.99 -6.63
N SER A 37 -21.19 5.11 -6.81
CA SER A 37 -21.56 4.58 -8.13
C SER A 37 -22.05 5.68 -9.09
N PHE A 38 -22.87 6.63 -8.58
CA PHE A 38 -23.41 7.72 -9.38
C PHE A 38 -22.34 8.71 -9.85
N PHE A 39 -21.38 9.01 -8.98
CA PHE A 39 -20.28 9.93 -9.27
C PHE A 39 -19.04 9.25 -9.86
N GLU A 40 -19.09 7.91 -10.03
CA GLU A 40 -17.95 7.11 -10.51
C GLU A 40 -16.68 7.30 -9.65
N VAL A 41 -16.87 7.53 -8.33
CA VAL A 41 -15.79 7.65 -7.36
C VAL A 41 -15.66 6.32 -6.62
N PRO A 42 -14.65 5.49 -6.89
CA PRO A 42 -14.42 4.24 -6.16
C PRO A 42 -13.96 4.57 -4.74
N LEU A 43 -14.92 4.56 -3.80
CA LEU A 43 -14.63 4.79 -2.38
C LEU A 43 -14.26 3.47 -1.71
N HIS A 44 -13.24 3.54 -0.84
CA HIS A 44 -12.86 2.43 0.05
C HIS A 44 -12.42 1.14 -0.66
N THR A 45 -12.06 1.21 -1.95
CA THR A 45 -11.56 0.06 -2.72
C THR A 45 -10.05 0.02 -2.70
N LEU A 46 -9.48 -1.08 -2.23
CA LEU A 46 -8.09 -1.45 -2.42
C LEU A 46 -7.97 -2.16 -3.76
N PHE A 47 -7.26 -1.58 -4.70
CA PHE A 47 -6.90 -2.26 -5.95
C PHE A 47 -5.50 -2.85 -5.81
N GLN A 48 -5.40 -4.15 -6.08
CA GLN A 48 -4.14 -4.87 -6.05
C GLN A 48 -3.89 -5.61 -7.36
N VAL A 49 -2.65 -5.59 -7.78
CA VAL A 49 -2.13 -6.34 -8.92
C VAL A 49 -1.31 -7.50 -8.41
N SER A 50 -1.62 -8.72 -8.88
CA SER A 50 -0.92 -9.96 -8.54
C SER A 50 -0.99 -10.30 -7.03
N THR A 51 -0.15 -11.22 -6.59
CA THR A 51 -0.09 -11.69 -5.21
C THR A 51 1.34 -11.63 -4.68
N SER A 52 1.48 -11.45 -3.36
CA SER A 52 2.77 -11.57 -2.68
C SER A 52 3.41 -12.96 -2.88
N GLY A 53 2.57 -14.01 -2.97
CA GLY A 53 3.02 -15.36 -3.28
C GLY A 53 3.71 -15.47 -4.65
N ALA A 54 3.22 -14.76 -5.66
CA ALA A 54 3.85 -14.69 -6.98
C ALA A 54 5.24 -14.04 -6.91
N LEU A 55 5.38 -12.92 -6.18
CA LEU A 55 6.68 -12.29 -5.96
C LEU A 55 7.66 -13.24 -5.25
N VAL A 56 7.20 -13.95 -4.21
CA VAL A 56 8.03 -14.92 -3.47
C VAL A 56 8.58 -15.99 -4.41
N GLN A 57 7.78 -16.44 -5.37
CA GLN A 57 8.17 -17.43 -6.39
C GLN A 57 9.04 -16.86 -7.51
N GLY A 58 9.32 -15.56 -7.51
CA GLY A 58 10.20 -14.95 -8.53
C GLY A 58 9.49 -14.53 -9.80
N ILE A 59 8.17 -14.30 -9.77
CA ILE A 59 7.39 -13.83 -10.92
C ILE A 59 7.43 -12.31 -10.93
N TYR A 60 8.34 -11.74 -11.75
CA TYR A 60 8.64 -10.31 -11.78
C TYR A 60 8.25 -9.64 -13.10
N GLN A 61 7.57 -10.37 -13.97
CA GLN A 61 7.11 -9.85 -15.24
C GLN A 61 5.97 -8.87 -15.09
N ARG A 62 5.77 -8.06 -16.10
CA ARG A 62 4.68 -7.08 -16.18
C ARG A 62 3.31 -7.76 -16.05
N ALA A 63 2.58 -7.45 -15.01
CA ALA A 63 1.17 -7.79 -14.85
C ALA A 63 0.26 -6.68 -15.41
N VAL A 64 0.52 -5.43 -15.03
CA VAL A 64 -0.19 -4.26 -15.57
C VAL A 64 0.78 -3.11 -15.83
N SER A 65 0.29 -2.04 -16.46
CA SER A 65 1.05 -0.81 -16.65
C SER A 65 0.79 0.20 -15.54
N SER A 66 1.75 1.12 -15.33
CA SER A 66 1.60 2.23 -14.40
C SER A 66 0.42 3.16 -14.75
N LYS A 67 0.04 3.26 -16.01
CA LYS A 67 -1.14 4.01 -16.45
C LYS A 67 -2.42 3.35 -15.97
N VAL A 68 -2.56 2.03 -16.20
CA VAL A 68 -3.72 1.27 -15.70
C VAL A 68 -3.80 1.36 -14.17
N LEU A 69 -2.63 1.30 -13.49
CA LEU A 69 -2.61 1.43 -12.03
C LEU A 69 -3.20 2.77 -11.55
N LEU A 70 -2.86 3.89 -12.24
CA LEU A 70 -3.38 5.21 -11.90
C LEU A 70 -4.87 5.41 -12.19
N ASP A 71 -5.49 4.58 -13.04
CA ASP A 71 -6.94 4.56 -13.22
C ASP A 71 -7.68 4.02 -11.96
N TYR A 72 -6.97 3.27 -11.10
CA TYR A 72 -7.52 2.66 -9.89
C TYR A 72 -7.04 3.30 -8.59
N GLY A 73 -6.08 4.23 -8.64
CA GLY A 73 -5.62 4.89 -7.43
C GLY A 73 -4.56 5.96 -7.67
N ASP A 74 -4.55 6.93 -6.78
CA ASP A 74 -3.62 8.06 -6.75
C ASP A 74 -2.59 7.97 -5.62
N PHE A 75 -2.71 6.92 -4.79
CA PHE A 75 -1.89 6.67 -3.61
C PHE A 75 -1.62 5.17 -3.44
N GLY A 76 -0.38 4.77 -3.24
CA GLY A 76 -0.03 3.37 -3.08
C GLY A 76 1.46 3.06 -3.18
N LEU A 77 1.76 1.77 -3.22
CA LEU A 77 3.11 1.25 -3.24
C LEU A 77 3.20 -0.05 -4.05
N GLY A 78 4.41 -0.48 -4.36
CA GLY A 78 4.67 -1.69 -5.13
C GLY A 78 6.11 -1.77 -5.59
N THR A 79 6.34 -2.50 -6.69
CA THR A 79 7.66 -2.61 -7.33
C THR A 79 7.52 -2.54 -8.86
N PHE A 80 8.64 -2.57 -9.56
CA PHE A 80 8.70 -2.56 -11.01
C PHE A 80 9.08 -3.92 -11.58
N VAL A 81 8.89 -4.09 -12.89
CA VAL A 81 9.37 -5.29 -13.60
C VAL A 81 10.82 -5.57 -13.23
N ASP A 82 11.17 -6.85 -13.11
CA ASP A 82 12.47 -7.34 -12.67
C ASP A 82 12.88 -6.88 -11.25
N LEU A 83 11.93 -6.50 -10.40
CA LEU A 83 12.17 -5.89 -9.07
C LEU A 83 13.04 -4.62 -9.13
N ASP A 84 13.08 -3.88 -10.24
CA ASP A 84 13.95 -2.69 -10.39
C ASP A 84 13.50 -1.52 -9.50
N GLY A 85 13.73 -1.65 -8.21
CA GLY A 85 13.46 -0.62 -7.21
C GLY A 85 12.04 -0.65 -6.60
N GLU A 86 11.79 0.32 -5.72
CA GLU A 86 10.53 0.48 -5.00
C GLU A 86 9.62 1.48 -5.70
N MET A 87 8.34 1.16 -5.78
CA MET A 87 7.32 2.07 -6.32
C MET A 87 6.65 2.84 -5.19
N VAL A 88 6.55 4.16 -5.36
CA VAL A 88 5.69 5.01 -4.54
C VAL A 88 4.70 5.71 -5.47
N VAL A 89 3.41 5.54 -5.22
CA VAL A 89 2.35 6.33 -5.86
C VAL A 89 1.87 7.36 -4.86
N LEU A 90 2.07 8.64 -5.18
CA LEU A 90 1.71 9.74 -4.29
C LEU A 90 1.11 10.89 -5.10
N ASP A 91 -0.12 11.28 -4.72
CA ASP A 91 -0.88 12.36 -5.37
C ASP A 91 -1.00 12.16 -6.91
N GLY A 92 -1.26 10.92 -7.36
CA GLY A 92 -1.40 10.55 -8.76
C GLY A 92 -0.10 10.53 -9.57
N VAL A 93 1.04 10.54 -8.89
CA VAL A 93 2.35 10.46 -9.54
C VAL A 93 3.08 9.20 -9.09
N VAL A 94 3.62 8.45 -10.05
CA VAL A 94 4.43 7.26 -9.78
C VAL A 94 5.90 7.65 -9.69
N TYR A 95 6.54 7.25 -8.61
CA TYR A 95 7.98 7.42 -8.37
C TYR A 95 8.66 6.06 -8.25
N GLN A 96 9.85 5.94 -8.81
CA GLN A 96 10.73 4.78 -8.69
C GLN A 96 11.92 5.15 -7.81
N VAL A 97 12.14 4.40 -6.74
CA VAL A 97 13.36 4.48 -5.93
C VAL A 97 14.26 3.31 -6.31
N ARG A 98 15.39 3.61 -6.91
CA ARG A 98 16.31 2.59 -7.43
C ARG A 98 17.34 2.15 -6.41
N SER A 99 17.96 1.01 -6.68
CA SER A 99 19.00 0.43 -5.83
C SER A 99 20.27 1.29 -5.68
N ASP A 100 20.45 2.32 -6.48
CA ASP A 100 21.52 3.32 -6.32
C ASP A 100 21.08 4.54 -5.48
N GLY A 101 19.88 4.51 -4.91
CA GLY A 101 19.29 5.57 -4.09
C GLY A 101 18.63 6.69 -4.88
N ARG A 102 18.72 6.69 -6.22
CA ARG A 102 18.08 7.73 -7.04
C ARG A 102 16.57 7.55 -7.08
N VAL A 103 15.85 8.66 -6.98
CA VAL A 103 14.40 8.74 -7.18
C VAL A 103 14.12 9.31 -8.55
N ALA A 104 13.25 8.66 -9.30
CA ALA A 104 12.81 9.10 -10.62
C ALA A 104 11.29 9.17 -10.69
N ARG A 105 10.77 10.31 -11.20
CA ARG A 105 9.35 10.40 -11.58
C ARG A 105 9.14 9.60 -12.87
N ILE A 106 8.19 8.68 -12.84
CA ILE A 106 7.81 7.90 -14.02
C ILE A 106 6.84 8.70 -14.89
N THR A 107 7.23 8.94 -16.12
CA THR A 107 6.42 9.70 -17.10
C THR A 107 5.90 8.85 -18.25
N GLY A 108 6.39 7.61 -18.36
CA GLY A 108 6.02 6.65 -19.39
C GLY A 108 5.12 5.53 -18.89
N ASP A 109 4.83 4.60 -19.78
CA ASP A 109 4.11 3.37 -19.49
C ASP A 109 5.10 2.29 -19.04
N VAL A 110 5.31 2.16 -17.72
CA VAL A 110 6.22 1.19 -17.11
C VAL A 110 5.39 0.06 -16.47
N GLY A 111 5.89 -1.17 -16.57
CA GLY A 111 5.21 -2.34 -16.00
C GLY A 111 5.45 -2.51 -14.51
N THR A 112 4.46 -3.09 -13.83
CA THR A 112 4.58 -3.57 -12.45
C THR A 112 4.16 -5.03 -12.36
N PRO A 113 4.91 -5.88 -11.64
CA PRO A 113 4.50 -7.24 -11.30
C PRO A 113 3.58 -7.28 -10.08
N PHE A 114 3.70 -6.28 -9.18
CA PHE A 114 2.92 -6.17 -7.95
C PHE A 114 2.80 -4.72 -7.52
N ALA A 115 1.58 -4.29 -7.27
CA ALA A 115 1.29 -3.00 -6.68
C ALA A 115 -0.04 -3.01 -5.95
N VAL A 116 -0.17 -2.11 -4.98
CA VAL A 116 -1.39 -1.86 -4.23
C VAL A 116 -1.67 -0.37 -4.27
N VAL A 117 -2.86 0.04 -4.75
CA VAL A 117 -3.25 1.45 -4.84
C VAL A 117 -4.69 1.68 -4.38
N VAL A 118 -4.96 2.90 -3.99
CA VAL A 118 -6.28 3.39 -3.59
C VAL A 118 -6.47 4.82 -4.12
N HIS A 119 -7.72 5.23 -4.36
CA HIS A 119 -8.05 6.66 -4.39
C HIS A 119 -8.11 7.15 -2.95
N PHE A 120 -7.08 7.89 -2.53
CA PHE A 120 -6.89 8.21 -1.12
C PHE A 120 -7.78 9.37 -0.66
N HIS A 121 -8.73 9.04 0.20
CA HIS A 121 -9.59 10.00 0.87
C HIS A 121 -9.60 9.71 2.38
N ALA A 122 -8.91 10.52 3.15
CA ALA A 122 -8.79 10.29 4.59
C ALA A 122 -10.16 10.35 5.28
N ASP A 123 -10.52 9.27 5.97
CA ASP A 123 -11.66 9.23 6.88
C ASP A 123 -11.37 9.97 8.19
N ARG A 124 -10.09 9.98 8.56
CA ARG A 124 -9.60 10.53 9.82
C ARG A 124 -8.20 11.11 9.64
N GLU A 125 -7.94 12.19 10.38
CA GLU A 125 -6.63 12.85 10.45
C GLU A 125 -6.28 13.09 11.93
N GLU A 126 -5.04 12.79 12.30
CA GLU A 126 -4.50 12.93 13.65
C GLU A 126 -3.08 13.48 13.61
N VAL A 127 -2.68 14.19 14.66
CA VAL A 127 -1.30 14.63 14.85
C VAL A 127 -0.69 13.85 16.01
N VAL A 128 0.46 13.24 15.76
CA VAL A 128 1.22 12.47 16.74
C VAL A 128 2.44 13.28 17.16
N GLU A 129 2.49 13.69 18.41
CA GLU A 129 3.57 14.53 18.93
C GLU A 129 4.95 13.86 18.83
N SER A 130 5.02 12.55 19.08
CA SER A 130 6.27 11.79 19.01
C SER A 130 6.05 10.33 18.61
N ALA A 131 6.88 9.87 17.70
CA ALA A 131 7.03 8.47 17.32
C ALA A 131 8.54 8.12 17.36
N PRO A 132 9.08 7.69 18.52
CA PRO A 132 10.52 7.47 18.68
C PRO A 132 11.03 6.24 17.94
N SER A 133 10.16 5.39 17.41
CA SER A 133 10.54 4.21 16.63
C SER A 133 9.40 3.79 15.69
N TYR A 134 9.71 2.92 14.71
CA TYR A 134 8.73 2.27 13.84
C TYR A 134 7.63 1.55 14.64
N GLU A 135 8.02 0.83 15.70
CA GLU A 135 7.04 0.16 16.58
C GLU A 135 6.12 1.14 17.31
N ALA A 136 6.65 2.29 17.76
CA ALA A 136 5.84 3.31 18.40
C ALA A 136 4.85 3.94 17.41
N LEU A 137 5.28 4.15 16.15
CA LEU A 137 4.43 4.64 15.08
C LEU A 137 3.31 3.64 14.76
N THR A 138 3.63 2.37 14.55
CA THR A 138 2.64 1.32 14.23
C THR A 138 1.67 1.09 15.39
N LYS A 139 2.11 1.09 16.64
CA LYS A 139 1.23 1.06 17.82
C LYS A 139 0.29 2.27 17.89
N THR A 140 0.73 3.42 17.39
CA THR A 140 -0.14 4.59 17.28
C THR A 140 -1.17 4.39 16.17
N CYS A 141 -0.77 3.90 15.01
CA CYS A 141 -1.67 3.54 13.90
C CYS A 141 -2.71 2.48 14.34
N ASP A 142 -2.30 1.49 15.18
CA ASP A 142 -3.20 0.46 15.72
C ASP A 142 -4.40 1.05 16.50
N ARG A 143 -4.19 2.17 17.21
CA ARG A 143 -5.26 2.84 17.97
C ARG A 143 -6.34 3.46 17.08
N TYR A 144 -6.03 3.67 15.81
CA TYR A 144 -6.93 4.28 14.84
C TYR A 144 -7.61 3.27 13.92
N ARG A 145 -7.16 2.01 13.92
CA ARG A 145 -7.82 0.93 13.20
C ARG A 145 -9.01 0.42 14.03
N GLU A 146 -10.19 0.45 13.45
CA GLU A 146 -11.43 0.00 14.11
C GLU A 146 -11.54 -1.53 14.16
N SER A 147 -10.85 -2.23 13.25
CA SER A 147 -10.92 -3.68 13.10
C SER A 147 -9.64 -4.26 12.55
N ASN A 148 -9.29 -5.47 12.96
CA ASN A 148 -8.24 -6.29 12.34
C ASN A 148 -8.74 -7.08 11.12
N ASN A 149 -9.99 -6.87 10.69
CA ASN A 149 -10.61 -7.56 9.57
C ASN A 149 -10.86 -6.66 8.35
N LEU A 150 -10.37 -5.41 8.37
CA LEU A 150 -10.45 -4.46 7.27
C LEU A 150 -9.06 -4.06 6.82
N PHE A 151 -8.91 -3.63 5.59
CA PHE A 151 -7.66 -3.02 5.10
C PHE A 151 -7.65 -1.52 5.44
N TYR A 152 -6.46 -0.93 5.50
CA TYR A 152 -6.29 0.50 5.75
C TYR A 152 -5.16 1.07 4.89
N ALA A 153 -5.35 2.30 4.39
CA ALA A 153 -4.29 3.11 3.83
C ALA A 153 -3.89 4.19 4.85
N PHE A 154 -2.58 4.42 4.97
CA PHE A 154 -1.98 5.40 5.86
C PHE A 154 -1.09 6.36 5.08
N ARG A 155 -1.39 7.65 5.14
CA ARG A 155 -0.48 8.70 4.71
C ARG A 155 0.06 9.40 5.96
N ILE A 156 1.38 9.41 6.11
CA ILE A 156 2.01 10.04 7.28
C ILE A 156 3.00 11.08 6.79
N ASP A 157 2.63 12.35 6.95
CA ASP A 157 3.44 13.49 6.53
C ASP A 157 4.16 14.10 7.74
N GLY A 158 5.40 14.54 7.57
CA GLY A 158 6.13 15.29 8.61
C GLY A 158 7.65 15.28 8.47
N CYS A 159 8.29 15.77 9.53
CA CYS A 159 9.74 15.75 9.67
C CYS A 159 10.17 14.53 10.47
N PHE A 160 10.92 13.65 9.84
CA PHE A 160 11.45 12.45 10.45
C PHE A 160 12.88 12.71 10.92
N THR A 161 13.15 12.46 12.19
CA THR A 161 14.50 12.56 12.76
C THR A 161 15.41 11.48 12.22
N HIS A 162 14.82 10.31 11.88
CA HIS A 162 15.54 9.21 11.23
C HIS A 162 14.59 8.45 10.32
N ILE A 163 15.06 8.10 9.14
CA ILE A 163 14.44 7.17 8.20
C ILE A 163 15.50 6.17 7.74
N HIS A 164 15.21 4.88 7.87
CA HIS A 164 15.99 3.79 7.31
C HIS A 164 15.15 3.06 6.28
N THR A 165 15.65 3.01 5.05
CA THR A 165 14.97 2.38 3.92
C THR A 165 15.87 1.42 3.18
N ARG A 166 15.25 0.62 2.31
CA ARG A 166 15.93 -0.20 1.31
C ARG A 166 15.31 0.02 -0.07
N ALA A 167 16.03 -0.39 -1.11
CA ALA A 167 15.47 -0.53 -2.44
C ALA A 167 15.93 -1.82 -3.09
N MET A 168 15.01 -2.54 -3.73
CA MET A 168 15.34 -3.77 -4.43
C MET A 168 16.29 -3.49 -5.60
N LYS A 169 17.23 -4.40 -5.80
CA LYS A 169 18.08 -4.42 -7.00
C LYS A 169 17.40 -5.29 -8.06
N ALA A 170 17.47 -4.86 -9.31
CA ALA A 170 16.93 -5.63 -10.41
C ALA A 170 17.39 -7.09 -10.37
N ALA A 171 16.45 -8.00 -10.46
CA ALA A 171 16.64 -9.43 -10.36
C ALA A 171 15.97 -10.15 -11.53
N PRO A 172 16.57 -11.22 -12.09
CA PRO A 172 15.95 -11.97 -13.16
C PRO A 172 14.71 -12.75 -12.67
N ASP A 173 13.77 -12.96 -13.57
CA ASP A 173 12.63 -13.85 -13.33
C ASP A 173 13.08 -15.23 -12.84
N GLY A 174 12.30 -15.81 -11.95
CA GLY A 174 12.58 -17.12 -11.35
C GLY A 174 13.57 -17.10 -10.17
N LEU A 175 14.19 -15.96 -9.85
CA LEU A 175 14.98 -15.82 -8.63
C LEU A 175 14.02 -15.61 -7.44
N PRO A 176 13.97 -16.51 -6.43
CA PRO A 176 13.12 -16.32 -5.26
C PRO A 176 13.35 -14.98 -4.57
N LEU A 177 12.27 -14.33 -4.10
CA LEU A 177 12.29 -13.00 -3.48
C LEU A 177 13.29 -12.90 -2.31
N ALA A 178 13.33 -13.90 -1.44
CA ALA A 178 14.26 -13.94 -0.31
C ALA A 178 15.74 -13.89 -0.76
N LYS A 179 16.08 -14.49 -1.90
CA LYS A 179 17.43 -14.42 -2.47
C LYS A 179 17.73 -13.05 -3.08
N ALA A 180 16.75 -12.46 -3.76
CA ALA A 180 16.89 -11.11 -4.31
C ALA A 180 17.08 -10.08 -3.19
N ALA A 181 16.31 -10.19 -2.10
CA ALA A 181 16.36 -9.31 -0.95
C ALA A 181 17.70 -9.37 -0.17
N ALA A 182 18.40 -10.49 -0.19
CA ALA A 182 19.66 -10.66 0.55
C ALA A 182 20.79 -9.68 0.15
N THR A 183 20.71 -9.06 -1.03
CA THR A 183 21.73 -8.13 -1.56
C THR A 183 21.23 -6.71 -1.78
N GLN A 184 20.03 -6.38 -1.25
CA GLN A 184 19.44 -5.05 -1.40
C GLN A 184 20.27 -3.99 -0.66
N PRO A 185 20.51 -2.81 -1.26
CA PRO A 185 21.10 -1.69 -0.56
C PRO A 185 20.12 -1.05 0.41
N GLU A 186 20.67 -0.54 1.50
CA GLU A 186 19.95 0.18 2.53
C GLU A 186 20.44 1.62 2.60
N PHE A 187 19.57 2.54 3.00
CA PHE A 187 19.82 3.97 3.04
C PHE A 187 19.34 4.55 4.36
N ASP A 188 20.16 5.40 4.97
CA ASP A 188 19.85 6.14 6.18
C ASP A 188 19.73 7.63 5.90
N PHE A 189 18.64 8.25 6.35
CA PHE A 189 18.39 9.69 6.23
C PHE A 189 18.12 10.29 7.60
N GLN A 190 18.69 11.45 7.88
CA GLN A 190 18.51 12.19 9.11
C GLN A 190 17.81 13.53 8.83
N ASP A 191 16.93 13.93 9.74
CA ASP A 191 16.21 15.20 9.71
C ASP A 191 15.56 15.51 8.34
N VAL A 192 14.82 14.52 7.81
CA VAL A 192 14.23 14.57 6.47
C VAL A 192 12.72 14.80 6.55
N GLU A 193 12.23 15.77 5.77
CA GLU A 193 10.80 15.97 5.54
C GLU A 193 10.30 15.07 4.43
N GLY A 194 9.14 14.43 4.63
CA GLY A 194 8.58 13.54 3.62
C GLY A 194 7.25 12.91 4.00
N THR A 195 6.87 11.93 3.20
CA THR A 195 5.62 11.19 3.32
C THR A 195 5.91 9.69 3.41
N LEU A 196 5.33 9.01 4.40
CA LEU A 196 5.16 7.56 4.36
C LEU A 196 3.84 7.25 3.65
N VAL A 197 3.96 6.44 2.61
CA VAL A 197 2.83 5.82 1.90
C VAL A 197 2.71 4.40 2.42
N GLY A 198 1.60 4.08 3.06
CA GLY A 198 1.45 2.82 3.77
C GLY A 198 0.13 2.13 3.58
N MET A 199 0.20 0.81 3.65
CA MET A 199 -0.95 -0.09 3.69
C MET A 199 -0.87 -0.96 4.93
N TRP A 200 -2.02 -1.28 5.50
CA TRP A 200 -2.14 -2.34 6.49
C TRP A 200 -3.12 -3.38 5.98
N ALA A 201 -2.69 -4.62 5.99
CA ALA A 201 -3.48 -5.75 5.51
C ALA A 201 -3.74 -6.77 6.64
N PRO A 202 -4.98 -7.32 6.73
CA PRO A 202 -5.33 -8.34 7.70
C PRO A 202 -4.49 -9.63 7.55
N GLN A 203 -4.27 -10.35 8.65
CA GLN A 203 -3.51 -11.60 8.62
C GLN A 203 -4.13 -12.66 7.69
N PHE A 204 -5.46 -12.69 7.54
CA PHE A 204 -6.13 -13.64 6.65
C PHE A 204 -5.78 -13.43 5.16
N SER A 205 -5.26 -12.25 4.78
CA SER A 205 -4.86 -11.92 3.40
C SER A 205 -3.40 -12.24 3.08
N SER A 206 -2.65 -12.89 3.98
CA SER A 206 -1.20 -13.13 3.87
C SER A 206 -0.76 -13.91 2.62
N ALA A 207 -1.63 -14.72 2.04
CA ALA A 207 -1.37 -15.39 0.75
C ALA A 207 -1.44 -14.43 -0.46
N LEU A 208 -2.09 -13.29 -0.31
CA LEU A 208 -2.36 -12.33 -1.37
C LEU A 208 -1.50 -11.07 -1.22
N ASN A 209 -1.32 -10.58 0.02
CA ASN A 209 -0.72 -9.29 0.33
C ASN A 209 0.32 -9.42 1.46
N VAL A 210 1.11 -8.38 1.66
CA VAL A 210 1.98 -8.23 2.83
C VAL A 210 1.10 -7.98 4.06
N ALA A 211 0.92 -9.01 4.90
CA ALA A 211 0.10 -8.88 6.11
C ALA A 211 0.81 -7.97 7.14
N GLY A 212 0.03 -7.13 7.83
CA GLY A 212 0.55 -6.11 8.73
C GLY A 212 0.82 -4.78 8.03
N TYR A 213 1.72 -3.99 8.57
CA TYR A 213 2.11 -2.69 8.00
C TYR A 213 3.18 -2.85 6.93
N HIS A 214 2.96 -2.19 5.80
CA HIS A 214 3.89 -2.07 4.69
C HIS A 214 3.98 -0.60 4.29
N PHE A 215 5.14 0.02 4.45
CA PHE A 215 5.35 1.44 4.18
C PHE A 215 6.49 1.65 3.19
N HIS A 216 6.29 2.60 2.27
CA HIS A 216 7.34 3.21 1.49
C HIS A 216 7.50 4.68 1.88
N PHE A 217 8.73 5.17 1.89
CA PHE A 217 9.05 6.57 2.15
C PHE A 217 9.35 7.32 0.86
N LEU A 218 8.97 8.59 0.81
CA LEU A 218 9.38 9.53 -0.23
C LEU A 218 9.60 10.92 0.40
N SER A 219 10.81 11.47 0.25
CA SER A 219 11.15 12.80 0.75
C SER A 219 10.34 13.90 0.03
N HIS A 220 10.16 15.05 0.68
CA HIS A 220 9.42 16.18 0.13
C HIS A 220 10.03 16.70 -1.18
N ASP A 221 11.35 16.76 -1.27
CA ASP A 221 12.10 17.15 -2.46
C ASP A 221 12.20 16.07 -3.56
N ARG A 222 11.65 14.87 -3.30
CA ARG A 222 11.64 13.72 -4.23
C ARG A 222 13.04 13.21 -4.61
N THR A 223 14.00 13.35 -3.71
CA THR A 223 15.39 12.89 -3.95
C THR A 223 15.76 11.64 -3.18
N GLN A 224 15.00 11.31 -2.13
CA GLN A 224 15.22 10.18 -1.22
C GLN A 224 13.95 9.37 -1.04
N GLY A 225 14.08 8.05 -0.84
CA GLY A 225 12.92 7.18 -0.65
C GLY A 225 13.30 5.72 -0.43
N GLY A 226 12.29 4.83 -0.55
CA GLY A 226 12.47 3.38 -0.48
C GLY A 226 11.45 2.69 0.42
N HIS A 227 11.54 1.38 0.49
CA HIS A 227 10.78 0.56 1.44
C HIS A 227 11.26 0.84 2.87
N LEU A 228 10.35 1.16 3.76
CA LEU A 228 10.67 1.57 5.12
C LEU A 228 11.05 0.38 6.00
N LEU A 229 12.22 0.45 6.62
CA LEU A 229 12.69 -0.51 7.61
C LEU A 229 12.59 0.02 9.04
N ALA A 230 12.94 1.31 9.24
CA ALA A 230 12.82 1.96 10.53
C ALA A 230 12.56 3.46 10.35
N CYS A 231 11.93 4.06 11.35
CA CYS A 231 11.74 5.51 11.39
C CYS A 231 11.61 6.02 12.82
N SER A 232 11.91 7.31 12.98
CA SER A 232 11.50 8.10 14.14
C SER A 232 11.16 9.52 13.68
N GLY A 233 10.25 10.18 14.41
CA GLY A 233 9.86 11.55 14.06
C GLY A 233 8.96 12.17 15.11
N ASN A 234 8.74 13.48 14.95
CA ASN A 234 7.90 14.27 15.86
C ASN A 234 6.90 15.10 15.04
N ASN A 235 5.75 15.39 15.66
CA ASN A 235 4.68 16.16 15.04
C ASN A 235 4.26 15.59 13.67
N LEU A 236 4.12 14.26 13.60
CA LEU A 236 3.71 13.55 12.40
C LEU A 236 2.21 13.66 12.21
N ARG A 237 1.78 14.02 11.00
CA ARG A 237 0.37 14.07 10.60
C ARG A 237 -0.01 12.75 9.97
N ILE A 238 -0.87 11.99 10.64
CA ILE A 238 -1.38 10.70 10.18
C ILE A 238 -2.76 10.89 9.57
N LYS A 239 -2.94 10.52 8.32
CA LYS A 239 -4.21 10.43 7.62
C LYS A 239 -4.52 8.97 7.34
N ILE A 240 -5.75 8.56 7.61
CA ILE A 240 -6.16 7.16 7.58
C ILE A 240 -7.41 7.01 6.73
N GLN A 241 -7.42 6.00 5.88
CA GLN A 241 -8.59 5.57 5.12
C GLN A 241 -8.88 4.11 5.40
N THR A 242 -10.12 3.80 5.75
CA THR A 242 -10.62 2.44 5.90
C THR A 242 -11.02 1.89 4.54
N LEU A 243 -10.64 0.65 4.26
CA LEU A 243 -10.88 -0.02 2.97
C LEU A 243 -11.62 -1.32 3.24
N ASN A 244 -12.83 -1.43 2.72
CA ASN A 244 -13.73 -2.57 2.90
C ASN A 244 -14.10 -3.27 1.59
N ASP A 245 -13.57 -2.78 0.49
CA ASP A 245 -13.69 -3.40 -0.83
C ASP A 245 -12.31 -3.74 -1.37
N PHE A 246 -12.15 -4.89 -1.98
CA PHE A 246 -10.88 -5.41 -2.47
C PHE A 246 -11.01 -5.92 -3.90
N HIS A 247 -10.33 -5.24 -4.82
CA HIS A 247 -10.26 -5.63 -6.23
C HIS A 247 -8.87 -6.18 -6.52
N LEU A 248 -8.80 -7.48 -6.80
CA LEU A 248 -7.58 -8.19 -7.16
C LEU A 248 -7.55 -8.47 -8.67
N SER A 249 -6.54 -7.96 -9.36
CA SER A 249 -6.24 -8.26 -10.75
C SER A 249 -5.09 -9.27 -10.82
N LEU A 250 -5.37 -10.48 -11.31
CA LEU A 250 -4.37 -11.54 -11.45
C LEU A 250 -3.69 -11.49 -12.81
N PRO A 251 -2.36 -11.72 -12.89
CA PRO A 251 -1.64 -11.82 -14.17
C PRO A 251 -2.11 -13.01 -15.00
N GLU A 252 -2.07 -12.84 -16.33
CA GLU A 252 -2.38 -13.88 -17.30
C GLU A 252 -1.12 -14.40 -18.01
N SER A 253 0.08 -14.10 -17.47
CA SER A 253 1.32 -14.57 -18.05
C SER A 253 1.47 -16.09 -17.90
N GLU A 254 2.21 -16.71 -18.81
CA GLU A 254 2.44 -18.16 -18.81
C GLU A 254 3.12 -18.63 -17.52
N GLU A 255 4.06 -17.82 -17.01
CA GLU A 255 4.80 -18.08 -15.79
C GLU A 255 3.86 -18.06 -14.56
N TYR A 256 2.97 -17.06 -14.48
CA TYR A 256 1.99 -16.98 -13.40
C TYR A 256 1.02 -18.15 -13.42
N LEU A 257 0.51 -18.51 -14.62
CA LEU A 257 -0.47 -19.60 -14.79
C LEU A 257 0.11 -20.98 -14.49
N LYS A 258 1.44 -21.17 -14.61
CA LYS A 258 2.14 -22.43 -14.33
C LYS A 258 2.75 -22.50 -12.93
N ALA A 259 2.83 -21.39 -12.20
CA ALA A 259 3.45 -21.34 -10.89
C ALA A 259 2.65 -22.14 -9.84
N ASP A 260 3.34 -22.78 -8.93
CA ASP A 260 2.70 -23.36 -7.74
C ASP A 260 2.59 -22.30 -6.63
N LEU A 261 1.43 -21.65 -6.56
CA LEU A 261 1.11 -20.64 -5.56
C LEU A 261 0.37 -21.21 -4.34
N SER A 262 0.35 -22.54 -4.19
CA SER A 262 -0.32 -23.23 -3.06
C SER A 262 0.48 -23.17 -1.74
N LEU A 263 1.76 -22.82 -1.83
CA LEU A 263 2.65 -22.73 -0.66
C LEU A 263 2.39 -21.44 0.12
N ASP A 264 2.50 -21.51 1.45
CA ASP A 264 2.39 -20.34 2.33
C ASP A 264 3.62 -19.41 2.13
N PRO A 265 3.47 -18.20 1.58
CA PRO A 265 4.59 -17.29 1.30
C PRO A 265 5.05 -16.51 2.53
N SER A 266 4.35 -16.62 3.67
CA SER A 266 4.49 -15.71 4.83
C SER A 266 5.91 -15.64 5.38
N LYS A 267 6.65 -16.75 5.42
CA LYS A 267 8.03 -16.78 5.96
C LYS A 267 9.03 -16.08 5.05
N ASP A 268 8.97 -16.37 3.75
CA ASP A 268 9.89 -15.78 2.76
C ASP A 268 9.58 -14.30 2.56
N LEU A 269 8.29 -13.93 2.63
CA LEU A 269 7.86 -12.55 2.60
C LEU A 269 8.33 -11.79 3.84
N ALA A 270 8.12 -12.34 5.05
CA ALA A 270 8.61 -11.73 6.29
C ALA A 270 10.14 -11.55 6.28
N TYR A 271 10.88 -12.50 5.72
CA TYR A 271 12.31 -12.35 5.52
C TYR A 271 12.63 -11.17 4.60
N ALA A 272 11.98 -11.07 3.44
CA ALA A 272 12.21 -9.99 2.48
C ALA A 272 11.84 -8.60 3.03
N GLU A 273 10.90 -8.52 3.97
CA GLU A 273 10.37 -7.28 4.55
C GLU A 273 11.14 -6.80 5.81
N GLN A 274 12.10 -7.60 6.34
CA GLN A 274 12.82 -7.27 7.56
C GLN A 274 14.22 -6.71 7.30
N ILE A 275 14.77 -6.06 8.33
CA ILE A 275 16.19 -5.65 8.36
C ILE A 275 17.07 -6.89 8.40
N HIS A 276 17.94 -7.03 7.43
CA HIS A 276 18.98 -8.06 7.47
C HIS A 276 20.20 -7.52 8.23
N LYS A 277 20.47 -8.06 9.44
CA LYS A 277 21.78 -7.80 10.05
C LYS A 277 22.84 -8.42 9.14
N LYS A 278 23.74 -7.58 8.61
CA LYS A 278 24.95 -8.09 7.97
C LYS A 278 25.68 -8.92 9.02
N GLU A 279 25.78 -10.24 8.81
CA GLU A 279 26.75 -11.03 9.56
C GLU A 279 28.13 -10.45 9.25
N ASP A 280 28.80 -9.94 10.29
CA ASP A 280 30.19 -9.50 10.18
C ASP A 280 31.03 -10.72 9.75
N VAL A 281 31.55 -10.67 8.52
CA VAL A 281 32.48 -11.67 7.96
C VAL A 281 33.89 -11.29 8.38
#